data_fa49d863b18fb23eb025965c004d195b
#
_entry.id   fa49d863b18fb23eb025965c004d195b
#
_cell.length_a   1.000
_cell.length_b   1.000
_cell.length_c   1.000
_cell.angle_alpha   90.00
_cell.angle_beta   90.00
_cell.angle_gamma   90.00
#
_symmetry.space_group_name_H-M   'P 1'
#
loop_
_entity.id
_entity.type
_entity.pdbx_description
1 polymer ?
#
loop_
_entity_poly.entity_id
_entity_poly.type
_entity_poly.pdbx_seq_one_letter_code
_entity_poly.pdbx_strand_id
1 'polypeptide(L)'
;MWCCLVGSEMCIRDRGEVGPCGPCSELHIDLGEGTCPLSGQHECAVNVEGCWRFVELWNLVFMQYQRFPDQHLEPLPAQHVDTGMGLERICRVLQQVDSNYSTDLFVPILGKISEVTGTEDKEGEIGVAYRVIADHLRSLSFAIADGAIPSNEGRGYVLRRMLRRATRFGRVLGMEKPFIHQLVGTLSEVMGEAFPELPAQQKHIEKVIESEESSFGQTLDRGLEIFEQMASSSGTSERGGLSGEDAFKLYDTYGFPVDLTRLMCDERGLNVDETGFEKLMEEQRTRAREAGKFKMTLDDWTEFKEGESEFVGYFQFEAESEILRYSSSGNDEWQIVLEQTPFYAESGGQVADQGSLMQDGKTWQVSDVQKQGGSIVHYCKGTDKPEPGKIKAVVDASKRLQATNN
;
A
#
# COMPACT_ATOMS: atom_id res chain seq x y z
N MET A 1 19.06 27.67 -22.08
CA MET A 1 18.21 27.08 -21.00
C MET A 1 17.45 28.25 -20.37
N TRP A 2 16.15 28.30 -20.55
CA TRP A 2 15.31 29.36 -19.99
C TRP A 2 14.54 28.78 -18.83
N CYS A 3 14.66 29.38 -17.65
CA CYS A 3 13.85 29.04 -16.49
C CYS A 3 12.75 30.08 -16.32
N CYS A 4 11.51 29.65 -16.16
CA CYS A 4 10.39 30.51 -15.82
C CYS A 4 10.05 30.32 -14.35
N LEU A 5 9.84 31.41 -13.63
CA LEU A 5 9.26 31.40 -12.30
C LEU A 5 7.75 31.65 -12.45
N VAL A 6 6.93 30.69 -12.05
CA VAL A 6 5.47 30.81 -12.09
C VAL A 6 4.97 30.86 -10.66
N GLY A 7 4.12 31.82 -10.33
CA GLY A 7 3.56 31.92 -9.00
C GLY A 7 2.29 32.73 -8.99
N SER A 8 1.31 32.25 -8.25
CA SER A 8 0.21 32.95 -7.57
C SER A 8 -0.90 32.02 -7.07
N GLU A 9 -0.76 30.72 -7.21
CA GLU A 9 -1.75 29.79 -6.66
C GLU A 9 -1.47 29.47 -5.19
N MET A 10 -2.54 29.29 -4.41
CA MET A 10 -2.43 28.84 -3.02
C MET A 10 -2.31 27.32 -3.01
N CYS A 11 -1.09 26.82 -2.93
CA CYS A 11 -0.84 25.38 -2.84
C CYS A 11 -1.00 24.84 -1.42
N ILE A 12 -1.80 23.81 -1.28
CA ILE A 12 -1.74 22.90 -0.14
C ILE A 12 -0.84 21.76 -0.57
N ARG A 13 0.35 21.71 -0.01
CA ARG A 13 1.34 20.71 -0.39
C ARG A 13 0.82 19.30 -0.16
N ASP A 14 0.41 18.61 -1.22
CA ASP A 14 0.09 17.16 -1.34
C ASP A 14 -0.77 16.52 -0.23
N ARG A 15 -1.52 17.31 0.55
CA ARG A 15 -2.21 16.82 1.76
C ARG A 15 -3.74 16.94 1.73
N GLY A 16 -4.32 17.08 0.56
CA GLY A 16 -5.76 17.17 0.40
C GLY A 16 -6.29 18.60 0.52
N GLU A 17 -7.58 18.74 0.82
CA GLU A 17 -8.29 20.04 0.80
C GLU A 17 -8.06 20.89 2.06
N VAL A 18 -7.44 20.32 3.09
CA VAL A 18 -7.28 20.90 4.44
C VAL A 18 -5.84 20.74 4.91
N GLY A 19 -5.26 21.79 5.48
CA GLY A 19 -3.90 21.75 6.02
C GLY A 19 -3.11 23.03 5.86
N PRO A 20 -1.83 23.04 6.27
CA PRO A 20 -0.93 24.15 6.06
C PRO A 20 -0.79 24.47 4.56
N CYS A 21 -0.89 25.77 4.22
CA CYS A 21 -0.85 26.22 2.82
C CYS A 21 -0.24 27.62 2.68
N GLY A 22 0.00 28.01 1.45
CA GLY A 22 0.47 29.34 1.10
C GLY A 22 0.72 29.50 -0.39
N PRO A 23 1.11 30.70 -0.85
CA PRO A 23 1.48 30.91 -2.24
C PRO A 23 2.66 30.03 -2.61
N CYS A 24 2.70 29.57 -3.86
CA CYS A 24 3.81 28.78 -4.38
C CYS A 24 4.51 29.46 -5.54
N SER A 25 5.77 29.10 -5.75
CA SER A 25 6.55 29.42 -6.95
C SER A 25 7.16 28.17 -7.50
N GLU A 26 7.18 28.03 -8.81
CA GLU A 26 7.69 26.86 -9.50
C GLU A 26 8.82 27.23 -10.44
N LEU A 27 9.84 26.40 -10.50
CA LEU A 27 10.93 26.51 -11.45
C LEU A 27 10.70 25.51 -12.58
N HIS A 28 10.45 26.03 -13.78
CA HIS A 28 10.27 25.24 -14.99
C HIS A 28 11.45 25.41 -15.93
N ILE A 29 11.80 24.37 -16.66
CA ILE A 29 12.71 24.41 -17.79
C ILE A 29 11.95 24.38 -19.10
N ASP A 30 12.31 25.26 -20.05
CA ASP A 30 11.91 25.17 -21.44
C ASP A 30 12.85 24.24 -22.20
N LEU A 31 12.36 23.09 -22.63
CA LEU A 31 13.12 22.10 -23.41
C LEU A 31 13.26 22.50 -24.89
N GLY A 32 12.62 23.59 -25.31
CA GLY A 32 12.70 24.13 -26.66
C GLY A 32 11.54 23.76 -27.57
N GLU A 33 11.49 24.45 -28.69
CA GLU A 33 10.48 24.20 -29.71
C GLU A 33 10.66 22.82 -30.36
N GLY A 34 9.54 22.13 -30.59
CA GLY A 34 9.54 20.78 -31.19
C GLY A 34 9.60 19.63 -30.20
N THR A 35 9.83 19.86 -28.89
CA THR A 35 9.81 18.79 -27.89
C THR A 35 8.38 18.36 -27.49
N CYS A 36 7.38 19.17 -27.76
CA CYS A 36 5.98 18.85 -27.48
C CYS A 36 5.38 18.05 -28.65
N PRO A 37 4.91 16.80 -28.41
CA PRO A 37 4.30 15.97 -29.44
C PRO A 37 2.98 16.56 -29.97
N LEU A 38 2.35 17.44 -29.20
CA LEU A 38 1.12 18.15 -29.56
C LEU A 38 1.40 19.56 -30.12
N SER A 39 2.63 19.84 -30.51
CA SER A 39 3.01 21.11 -31.15
C SER A 39 2.13 21.39 -32.35
N GLY A 40 1.49 22.57 -32.37
CA GLY A 40 0.53 22.96 -33.41
C GLY A 40 -0.94 22.58 -33.14
N GLN A 41 -1.21 21.77 -32.09
CA GLN A 41 -2.58 21.46 -31.63
C GLN A 41 -3.00 22.36 -30.46
N HIS A 42 -2.03 22.86 -29.69
CA HIS A 42 -2.21 23.81 -28.62
C HIS A 42 -1.05 24.81 -28.57
N GLU A 43 -1.25 25.93 -27.91
CA GLU A 43 -0.17 26.88 -27.56
C GLU A 43 0.64 26.31 -26.40
N CYS A 44 1.94 26.06 -26.63
CA CYS A 44 2.83 25.54 -25.58
C CYS A 44 3.07 26.62 -24.50
N ALA A 45 2.63 26.34 -23.29
CA ALA A 45 2.85 27.18 -22.11
C ALA A 45 3.04 26.32 -20.86
N VAL A 46 3.43 26.95 -19.78
CA VAL A 46 3.52 26.32 -18.46
C VAL A 46 2.12 25.92 -17.98
N ASN A 47 2.01 24.76 -17.33
CA ASN A 47 0.76 24.20 -16.80
C ASN A 47 -0.34 23.92 -17.85
N VAL A 48 0.03 23.78 -19.12
CA VAL A 48 -0.88 23.30 -20.16
C VAL A 48 -0.83 21.78 -20.20
N GLU A 49 -1.98 21.15 -19.99
CA GLU A 49 -2.13 19.69 -19.99
C GLU A 49 -1.63 19.09 -21.31
N GLY A 50 -0.80 18.04 -21.20
CA GLY A 50 -0.19 17.39 -22.37
C GLY A 50 0.96 18.16 -23.03
N CYS A 51 1.38 19.31 -22.51
CA CYS A 51 2.56 20.02 -22.97
C CYS A 51 3.83 19.47 -22.36
N TRP A 52 4.74 18.94 -23.17
CA TRP A 52 6.02 18.38 -22.71
C TRP A 52 7.19 19.36 -22.83
N ARG A 53 6.97 20.54 -23.39
CA ARG A 53 8.01 21.56 -23.56
C ARG A 53 8.47 22.16 -22.23
N PHE A 54 7.51 22.49 -21.35
CA PHE A 54 7.80 23.08 -20.06
C PHE A 54 7.71 22.02 -18.97
N VAL A 55 8.85 21.69 -18.36
CA VAL A 55 8.92 20.68 -17.31
C VAL A 55 9.22 21.34 -15.99
N GLU A 56 8.34 21.15 -15.01
CA GLU A 56 8.56 21.58 -13.64
C GLU A 56 9.73 20.80 -13.02
N LEU A 57 10.69 21.52 -12.47
CA LEU A 57 11.84 20.95 -11.77
C LEU A 57 11.70 21.09 -10.27
N TRP A 58 11.20 22.23 -9.80
CA TRP A 58 11.19 22.58 -8.38
C TRP A 58 9.93 23.36 -8.03
N ASN A 59 9.26 22.94 -6.97
CA ASN A 59 8.13 23.64 -6.37
C ASN A 59 8.53 24.18 -4.99
N LEU A 60 8.25 25.45 -4.72
CA LEU A 60 8.52 26.16 -3.48
C LEU A 60 7.19 26.69 -2.93
N VAL A 61 6.73 26.13 -1.82
CA VAL A 61 5.50 26.55 -1.13
C VAL A 61 5.84 27.40 0.09
N PHE A 62 5.35 28.63 0.13
CA PHE A 62 5.56 29.56 1.23
C PHE A 62 4.41 29.44 2.21
N MET A 63 4.49 28.47 3.12
CA MET A 63 3.44 28.14 4.08
C MET A 63 3.24 29.25 5.08
N GLN A 64 2.08 29.89 5.04
CA GLN A 64 1.71 31.05 5.86
C GLN A 64 0.38 30.88 6.56
N TYR A 65 -0.46 29.95 6.07
CA TYR A 65 -1.83 29.78 6.53
C TYR A 65 -2.16 28.32 6.81
N GLN A 66 -3.13 28.10 7.71
CA GLN A 66 -3.86 26.85 7.87
C GLN A 66 -5.19 26.98 7.14
N ARG A 67 -5.49 26.07 6.20
CA ARG A 67 -6.80 25.95 5.55
C ARG A 67 -7.66 24.96 6.29
N PHE A 68 -8.90 25.32 6.56
CA PHE A 68 -9.91 24.49 7.24
C PHE A 68 -10.93 23.91 6.23
N PRO A 69 -11.80 22.94 6.67
CA PRO A 69 -12.77 22.29 5.77
C PRO A 69 -13.76 23.25 5.10
N ASP A 70 -14.08 24.36 5.74
CA ASP A 70 -14.93 25.44 5.22
C ASP A 70 -14.18 26.46 4.33
N GLN A 71 -12.94 26.13 3.96
CA GLN A 71 -12.04 26.93 3.11
C GLN A 71 -11.53 28.23 3.73
N HIS A 72 -11.87 28.57 5.00
CA HIS A 72 -11.27 29.73 5.63
C HIS A 72 -9.80 29.50 5.95
N LEU A 73 -9.04 30.60 6.03
CA LEU A 73 -7.60 30.60 6.24
C LEU A 73 -7.28 31.32 7.55
N GLU A 74 -6.46 30.69 8.40
CA GLU A 74 -5.88 31.34 9.57
C GLU A 74 -4.35 31.43 9.41
N PRO A 75 -3.72 32.53 9.83
CA PRO A 75 -2.26 32.62 9.81
C PRO A 75 -1.62 31.54 10.69
N LEU A 76 -0.55 30.92 10.21
CA LEU A 76 0.27 30.02 11.02
C LEU A 76 1.07 30.82 12.07
N PRO A 77 1.39 30.21 13.22
CA PRO A 77 2.23 30.82 14.25
C PRO A 77 3.63 31.23 13.77
N ALA A 78 4.14 30.55 12.75
CA ALA A 78 5.39 30.82 12.06
C ALA A 78 5.26 30.55 10.57
N GLN A 79 6.03 31.25 9.77
CA GLN A 79 6.11 31.05 8.33
C GLN A 79 7.19 30.00 8.02
N HIS A 80 6.90 29.13 7.04
CA HIS A 80 7.78 28.05 6.63
C HIS A 80 7.90 28.02 5.10
N VAL A 81 8.99 27.47 4.62
CA VAL A 81 9.14 27.14 3.20
C VAL A 81 9.18 25.61 3.10
N ASP A 82 8.21 25.04 2.41
CA ASP A 82 8.20 23.64 2.03
C ASP A 82 8.53 23.53 0.56
N THR A 83 9.56 22.79 0.22
CA THR A 83 10.07 22.70 -1.14
C THR A 83 10.24 21.27 -1.58
N GLY A 84 10.01 21.01 -2.87
CA GLY A 84 10.22 19.69 -3.47
C GLY A 84 10.80 19.82 -4.88
N MET A 85 11.90 19.07 -5.12
CA MET A 85 12.54 19.00 -6.41
C MET A 85 12.53 17.56 -6.92
N GLY A 86 12.16 17.36 -8.18
CA GLY A 86 12.20 16.05 -8.80
C GLY A 86 13.65 15.61 -9.07
N LEU A 87 14.15 14.60 -8.33
CA LEU A 87 15.51 14.10 -8.50
C LEU A 87 15.78 13.70 -9.96
N GLU A 88 14.93 12.90 -10.54
CA GLU A 88 15.08 12.41 -11.91
C GLU A 88 15.00 13.54 -12.93
N ARG A 89 14.11 14.51 -12.70
CA ARG A 89 13.95 15.66 -13.60
C ARG A 89 15.20 16.53 -13.61
N ILE A 90 15.80 16.82 -12.43
CA ILE A 90 17.02 17.62 -12.36
C ILE A 90 18.23 16.84 -12.91
N CYS A 91 18.36 15.54 -12.62
CA CYS A 91 19.41 14.70 -13.20
C CYS A 91 19.34 14.67 -14.72
N ARG A 92 18.14 14.50 -15.29
CA ARG A 92 17.91 14.56 -16.75
C ARG A 92 18.45 15.86 -17.36
N VAL A 93 18.13 16.98 -16.73
CA VAL A 93 18.56 18.31 -17.21
C VAL A 93 20.08 18.47 -17.11
N LEU A 94 20.68 18.11 -15.97
CA LEU A 94 22.13 18.23 -15.75
C LEU A 94 22.94 17.31 -16.67
N GLN A 95 22.44 16.11 -16.94
CA GLN A 95 23.05 15.13 -17.84
C GLN A 95 22.74 15.37 -19.32
N GLN A 96 21.84 16.31 -19.61
CA GLN A 96 21.43 16.68 -20.98
C GLN A 96 20.90 15.48 -21.79
N VAL A 97 20.10 14.64 -21.15
CA VAL A 97 19.47 13.47 -21.77
C VAL A 97 17.95 13.71 -22.01
N ASP A 98 17.38 12.98 -22.95
CA ASP A 98 16.00 13.21 -23.43
C ASP A 98 14.92 12.61 -22.52
N SER A 99 15.30 11.70 -21.62
CA SER A 99 14.37 11.01 -20.72
C SER A 99 14.95 10.86 -19.32
N ASN A 100 14.09 10.83 -18.31
CA ASN A 100 14.49 10.46 -16.94
C ASN A 100 15.13 9.06 -16.90
N TYR A 101 14.64 8.15 -17.74
CA TYR A 101 15.16 6.79 -17.85
C TYR A 101 16.51 6.68 -18.56
N SER A 102 16.95 7.75 -19.23
CA SER A 102 18.28 7.83 -19.85
C SER A 102 19.34 8.38 -18.89
N THR A 103 18.99 8.64 -17.65
CA THR A 103 19.94 9.08 -16.62
C THR A 103 20.74 7.92 -16.04
N ASP A 104 21.86 8.22 -15.40
CA ASP A 104 22.68 7.25 -14.65
C ASP A 104 21.94 6.54 -13.51
N LEU A 105 20.82 7.10 -13.04
CA LEU A 105 19.95 6.48 -12.06
C LEU A 105 19.21 5.24 -12.61
N PHE A 106 18.90 5.22 -13.89
CA PHE A 106 18.07 4.16 -14.50
C PHE A 106 18.84 3.29 -15.50
N VAL A 107 19.80 3.84 -16.26
CA VAL A 107 20.53 3.10 -17.29
C VAL A 107 21.11 1.77 -16.81
N PRO A 108 21.78 1.69 -15.62
CA PRO A 108 22.28 0.41 -15.12
C PRO A 108 21.15 -0.61 -14.82
N ILE A 109 20.01 -0.13 -14.30
CA ILE A 109 18.87 -0.98 -13.97
C ILE A 109 18.24 -1.53 -15.27
N LEU A 110 18.04 -0.68 -16.29
CA LEU A 110 17.52 -1.09 -17.60
C LEU A 110 18.47 -2.08 -18.26
N GLY A 111 19.78 -1.86 -18.17
CA GLY A 111 20.80 -2.79 -18.63
C GLY A 111 20.70 -4.15 -17.93
N LYS A 112 20.48 -4.16 -16.61
CA LYS A 112 20.30 -5.41 -15.86
C LYS A 112 19.00 -6.14 -16.22
N ILE A 113 17.90 -5.41 -16.49
CA ILE A 113 16.67 -6.00 -16.99
C ILE A 113 16.95 -6.70 -18.34
N SER A 114 17.67 -6.05 -19.27
CA SER A 114 18.06 -6.65 -20.54
C SER A 114 18.86 -7.94 -20.37
N GLU A 115 19.86 -7.92 -19.47
CA GLU A 115 20.69 -9.10 -19.16
C GLU A 115 19.86 -10.27 -18.63
N VAL A 116 18.96 -10.00 -17.66
CA VAL A 116 18.18 -11.05 -16.99
C VAL A 116 17.08 -11.61 -17.89
N THR A 117 16.42 -10.75 -18.69
CA THR A 117 15.30 -11.15 -19.55
C THR A 117 15.76 -11.65 -20.91
N GLY A 118 16.99 -11.31 -21.35
CA GLY A 118 17.47 -11.61 -22.69
C GLY A 118 16.77 -10.80 -23.80
N THR A 119 16.02 -9.77 -23.43
CA THR A 119 15.33 -8.86 -24.37
C THR A 119 16.10 -7.55 -24.53
N GLU A 120 15.82 -6.77 -25.53
CA GLU A 120 16.39 -5.43 -25.71
C GLU A 120 15.33 -4.37 -25.38
N ASP A 121 15.73 -3.28 -24.72
CA ASP A 121 14.86 -2.12 -24.55
C ASP A 121 14.55 -1.48 -25.91
N LYS A 122 13.28 -1.51 -26.28
CA LYS A 122 12.75 -1.00 -27.56
C LYS A 122 11.59 -0.06 -27.29
N GLU A 123 11.24 0.73 -28.29
CA GLU A 123 10.00 1.51 -28.23
C GLU A 123 8.75 0.61 -28.16
N GLY A 124 7.64 1.18 -27.72
CA GLY A 124 6.37 0.48 -27.60
C GLY A 124 6.21 -0.26 -26.28
N GLU A 125 5.50 -1.38 -26.30
CA GLU A 125 5.11 -2.14 -25.09
C GLU A 125 6.32 -2.67 -24.32
N ILE A 126 7.36 -3.12 -25.01
CA ILE A 126 8.60 -3.58 -24.39
C ILE A 126 9.27 -2.45 -23.62
N GLY A 127 9.43 -1.27 -24.21
CA GLY A 127 10.02 -0.14 -23.51
C GLY A 127 9.18 0.37 -22.34
N VAL A 128 7.84 0.26 -22.42
CA VAL A 128 6.96 0.51 -21.27
C VAL A 128 7.23 -0.49 -20.16
N ALA A 129 7.37 -1.78 -20.49
CA ALA A 129 7.67 -2.82 -19.50
C ALA A 129 8.98 -2.56 -18.76
N TYR A 130 10.04 -2.20 -19.47
CA TYR A 130 11.34 -1.83 -18.89
C TYR A 130 11.21 -0.68 -17.88
N ARG A 131 10.56 0.40 -18.30
CA ARG A 131 10.38 1.59 -17.45
C ARG A 131 9.53 1.31 -16.20
N VAL A 132 8.43 0.56 -16.36
CA VAL A 132 7.56 0.20 -15.22
C VAL A 132 8.31 -0.68 -14.22
N ILE A 133 9.05 -1.69 -14.69
CA ILE A 133 9.82 -2.58 -13.82
C ILE A 133 10.91 -1.80 -13.06
N ALA A 134 11.66 -0.95 -13.75
CA ALA A 134 12.74 -0.16 -13.14
C ALA A 134 12.21 0.84 -12.10
N ASP A 135 11.11 1.54 -12.40
CA ASP A 135 10.49 2.50 -11.50
C ASP A 135 9.90 1.82 -10.24
N HIS A 136 9.17 0.73 -10.46
CA HIS A 136 8.56 -0.02 -9.37
C HIS A 136 9.60 -0.73 -8.49
N LEU A 137 10.69 -1.25 -9.06
CA LEU A 137 11.80 -1.81 -8.30
C LEU A 137 12.35 -0.82 -7.28
N ARG A 138 12.60 0.43 -7.70
CA ARG A 138 13.09 1.49 -6.80
C ARG A 138 12.10 1.73 -5.66
N SER A 139 10.86 2.03 -5.99
CA SER A 139 9.81 2.33 -5.01
C SER A 139 9.62 1.19 -4.01
N LEU A 140 9.60 -0.06 -4.48
CA LEU A 140 9.47 -1.26 -3.65
C LEU A 140 10.66 -1.43 -2.72
N SER A 141 11.88 -1.29 -3.27
CA SER A 141 13.12 -1.53 -2.49
C SER A 141 13.27 -0.53 -1.36
N PHE A 142 13.02 0.76 -1.62
CA PHE A 142 13.05 1.78 -0.57
C PHE A 142 11.97 1.56 0.49
N ALA A 143 10.73 1.31 0.06
CA ALA A 143 9.64 1.09 1.01
C ALA A 143 9.85 -0.16 1.88
N ILE A 144 10.41 -1.24 1.31
CA ILE A 144 10.74 -2.45 2.07
C ILE A 144 11.92 -2.18 3.02
N ALA A 145 12.93 -1.44 2.59
CA ALA A 145 14.03 -1.01 3.45
C ALA A 145 13.53 -0.18 4.66
N ASP A 146 12.48 0.64 4.46
CA ASP A 146 11.80 1.39 5.52
C ASP A 146 10.82 0.55 6.36
N GLY A 147 10.80 -0.78 6.17
CA GLY A 147 10.00 -1.72 6.95
C GLY A 147 8.55 -1.91 6.47
N ALA A 148 8.17 -1.39 5.31
CA ALA A 148 6.85 -1.65 4.73
C ALA A 148 6.86 -2.97 3.95
N ILE A 149 5.97 -3.91 4.29
CA ILE A 149 5.88 -5.22 3.64
C ILE A 149 4.61 -5.30 2.78
N PRO A 150 4.67 -5.90 1.56
CA PRO A 150 3.48 -6.15 0.76
C PRO A 150 2.41 -6.92 1.54
N SER A 151 1.18 -6.40 1.58
CA SER A 151 0.07 -6.98 2.35
C SER A 151 -1.27 -6.75 1.66
N ASN A 152 -2.38 -7.20 2.28
CA ASN A 152 -3.74 -7.01 1.74
C ASN A 152 -4.36 -5.66 2.12
N GLU A 153 -3.75 -4.89 3.02
CA GLU A 153 -4.34 -3.68 3.58
C GLU A 153 -3.33 -2.52 3.67
N GLY A 154 -3.85 -1.31 3.76
CA GLY A 154 -3.08 -0.09 3.99
C GLY A 154 -1.97 0.14 2.97
N ARG A 155 -0.83 0.65 3.43
CA ARG A 155 0.35 0.92 2.57
C ARG A 155 0.96 -0.34 1.95
N GLY A 156 0.90 -1.49 2.64
CA GLY A 156 1.38 -2.75 2.11
C GLY A 156 0.58 -3.24 0.91
N TYR A 157 -0.71 -2.92 0.82
CA TYR A 157 -1.53 -3.19 -0.36
C TYR A 157 -1.02 -2.43 -1.60
N VAL A 158 -0.60 -1.17 -1.43
CA VAL A 158 -0.04 -0.39 -2.54
C VAL A 158 1.24 -1.04 -3.05
N LEU A 159 2.15 -1.48 -2.15
CA LEU A 159 3.38 -2.17 -2.55
C LEU A 159 3.09 -3.49 -3.27
N ARG A 160 2.15 -4.28 -2.74
CA ARG A 160 1.71 -5.52 -3.39
C ARG A 160 1.19 -5.26 -4.80
N ARG A 161 0.40 -4.23 -4.98
CA ARG A 161 -0.15 -3.82 -6.27
C ARG A 161 0.95 -3.40 -7.26
N MET A 162 1.94 -2.62 -6.80
CA MET A 162 3.09 -2.22 -7.62
C MET A 162 3.90 -3.43 -8.06
N LEU A 163 4.21 -4.36 -7.14
CA LEU A 163 4.97 -5.56 -7.46
C LEU A 163 4.23 -6.46 -8.46
N ARG A 164 2.92 -6.66 -8.26
CA ARG A 164 2.08 -7.44 -9.20
C ARG A 164 2.03 -6.81 -10.59
N ARG A 165 1.98 -5.48 -10.66
CA ARG A 165 2.07 -4.77 -11.93
C ARG A 165 3.43 -5.00 -12.61
N ALA A 166 4.54 -4.88 -11.88
CA ALA A 166 5.86 -5.17 -12.41
C ALA A 166 6.00 -6.63 -12.88
N THR A 167 5.48 -7.59 -12.11
CA THR A 167 5.47 -9.02 -12.49
C THR A 167 4.70 -9.26 -13.80
N ARG A 168 3.56 -8.61 -13.99
CA ARG A 168 2.81 -8.70 -15.26
C ARG A 168 3.65 -8.19 -16.42
N PHE A 169 4.33 -7.05 -16.29
CA PHE A 169 5.23 -6.56 -17.32
C PHE A 169 6.43 -7.48 -17.54
N GLY A 170 6.83 -8.25 -16.54
CA GLY A 170 7.78 -9.34 -16.72
C GLY A 170 7.28 -10.42 -17.70
N ARG A 171 5.96 -10.73 -17.70
CA ARG A 171 5.36 -11.64 -18.72
C ARG A 171 5.47 -11.08 -20.13
N VAL A 172 5.32 -9.77 -20.31
CA VAL A 172 5.53 -9.09 -21.61
C VAL A 172 6.97 -9.28 -22.11
N LEU A 173 7.93 -9.34 -21.18
CA LEU A 173 9.34 -9.61 -21.48
C LEU A 173 9.68 -11.12 -21.58
N GLY A 174 8.68 -12.01 -21.51
CA GLY A 174 8.85 -13.46 -21.62
C GLY A 174 9.30 -14.15 -20.32
N MET A 175 9.28 -13.48 -19.19
CA MET A 175 9.69 -14.06 -17.90
C MET A 175 8.56 -14.88 -17.28
N GLU A 176 8.79 -16.19 -17.15
CA GLU A 176 7.85 -17.10 -16.47
C GLU A 176 8.15 -17.29 -14.98
N LYS A 177 9.39 -17.06 -14.58
CA LYS A 177 9.87 -17.23 -13.19
C LYS A 177 10.10 -15.87 -12.53
N PRO A 178 10.10 -15.81 -11.19
CA PRO A 178 10.49 -14.62 -10.44
C PRO A 178 11.89 -14.13 -10.84
N PHE A 179 12.03 -12.85 -11.11
CA PHE A 179 13.28 -12.26 -11.57
C PHE A 179 13.54 -10.86 -11.02
N ILE A 180 12.51 -10.14 -10.56
CA ILE A 180 12.62 -8.74 -10.11
C ILE A 180 13.62 -8.62 -8.95
N HIS A 181 13.66 -9.62 -8.06
CA HIS A 181 14.61 -9.68 -6.94
C HIS A 181 16.08 -9.62 -7.40
N GLN A 182 16.41 -10.13 -8.61
CA GLN A 182 17.76 -10.13 -9.16
C GLN A 182 18.27 -8.72 -9.56
N LEU A 183 17.35 -7.75 -9.64
CA LEU A 183 17.65 -6.37 -9.99
C LEU A 183 18.03 -5.53 -8.78
N VAL A 184 17.73 -5.99 -7.55
CA VAL A 184 17.95 -5.25 -6.30
C VAL A 184 19.41 -4.94 -6.07
N GLY A 185 20.31 -5.89 -6.40
CA GLY A 185 21.76 -5.68 -6.29
C GLY A 185 22.24 -4.48 -7.11
N THR A 186 21.80 -4.38 -8.37
CA THR A 186 22.15 -3.24 -9.24
C THR A 186 21.61 -1.92 -8.70
N LEU A 187 20.38 -1.91 -8.15
CA LEU A 187 19.85 -0.72 -7.48
C LEU A 187 20.70 -0.32 -6.27
N SER A 188 21.13 -1.30 -5.46
CA SER A 188 22.01 -1.05 -4.31
C SER A 188 23.39 -0.49 -4.74
N GLU A 189 23.92 -0.92 -5.87
CA GLU A 189 25.15 -0.36 -6.44
C GLU A 189 24.97 1.09 -6.91
N VAL A 190 23.85 1.41 -7.55
CA VAL A 190 23.57 2.74 -8.10
C VAL A 190 23.28 3.76 -7.01
N MET A 191 22.53 3.39 -5.98
CA MET A 191 21.99 4.34 -5.00
C MET A 191 22.52 4.12 -3.58
N GLY A 192 23.21 3.03 -3.30
CA GLY A 192 23.61 2.63 -1.95
C GLY A 192 24.64 3.53 -1.27
N GLU A 193 25.41 4.32 -2.02
CA GLU A 193 26.31 5.33 -1.42
C GLU A 193 25.52 6.44 -0.71
N ALA A 194 24.44 6.92 -1.35
CA ALA A 194 23.57 7.96 -0.81
C ALA A 194 22.51 7.39 0.17
N PHE A 195 22.13 6.12 0.01
CA PHE A 195 21.09 5.43 0.77
C PHE A 195 21.59 4.08 1.31
N PRO A 196 22.40 4.12 2.41
CA PRO A 196 23.07 2.93 2.95
C PRO A 196 22.13 1.84 3.45
N GLU A 197 20.85 2.14 3.69
CA GLU A 197 19.81 1.17 4.03
C GLU A 197 19.57 0.15 2.92
N LEU A 198 19.75 0.52 1.65
CA LEU A 198 19.57 -0.41 0.53
C LEU A 198 20.56 -1.59 0.57
N PRO A 199 21.89 -1.37 0.57
CA PRO A 199 22.83 -2.48 0.69
C PRO A 199 22.76 -3.19 2.06
N ALA A 200 22.41 -2.47 3.14
CA ALA A 200 22.28 -3.08 4.47
C ALA A 200 21.13 -4.09 4.52
N GLN A 201 20.04 -3.85 3.80
CA GLN A 201 18.85 -4.71 3.78
C GLN A 201 18.64 -5.46 2.46
N GLN A 202 19.60 -5.45 1.55
CA GLN A 202 19.47 -6.03 0.21
C GLN A 202 18.88 -7.45 0.22
N LYS A 203 19.42 -8.36 1.04
CA LYS A 203 18.93 -9.75 1.13
C LYS A 203 17.50 -9.85 1.63
N HIS A 204 17.09 -8.95 2.51
CA HIS A 204 15.71 -8.89 2.99
C HIS A 204 14.77 -8.44 1.86
N ILE A 205 15.15 -7.38 1.16
CA ILE A 205 14.39 -6.84 0.02
C ILE A 205 14.24 -7.90 -1.07
N GLU A 206 15.33 -8.55 -1.46
CA GLU A 206 15.33 -9.65 -2.45
C GLU A 206 14.35 -10.76 -2.06
N LYS A 207 14.41 -11.21 -0.80
CA LYS A 207 13.54 -12.29 -0.30
C LYS A 207 12.06 -11.92 -0.28
N VAL A 208 11.72 -10.69 0.12
CA VAL A 208 10.34 -10.19 0.14
C VAL A 208 9.78 -10.11 -1.28
N ILE A 209 10.54 -9.54 -2.21
CA ILE A 209 10.14 -9.42 -3.62
C ILE A 209 9.98 -10.81 -4.25
N GLU A 210 10.96 -11.70 -4.09
CA GLU A 210 10.90 -13.05 -4.65
C GLU A 210 9.70 -13.86 -4.13
N SER A 211 9.41 -13.76 -2.83
CA SER A 211 8.30 -14.47 -2.21
C SER A 211 6.94 -14.02 -2.74
N GLU A 212 6.71 -12.71 -2.82
CA GLU A 212 5.45 -12.16 -3.34
C GLU A 212 5.31 -12.40 -4.85
N GLU A 213 6.40 -12.25 -5.63
CA GLU A 213 6.42 -12.53 -7.07
C GLU A 213 6.11 -13.99 -7.37
N SER A 214 6.70 -14.92 -6.60
CA SER A 214 6.43 -16.36 -6.71
C SER A 214 4.98 -16.71 -6.39
N SER A 215 4.46 -16.14 -5.32
CA SER A 215 3.07 -16.33 -4.90
C SER A 215 2.07 -15.81 -5.92
N PHE A 216 2.36 -14.66 -6.52
CA PHE A 216 1.49 -14.06 -7.52
C PHE A 216 1.60 -14.76 -8.89
N GLY A 217 2.78 -15.24 -9.28
CA GLY A 217 3.01 -15.91 -10.55
C GLY A 217 2.05 -17.06 -10.81
N GLN A 218 1.72 -17.83 -9.77
CA GLN A 218 0.77 -18.96 -9.85
C GLN A 218 -0.67 -18.52 -10.18
N THR A 219 -1.08 -17.33 -9.72
CA THR A 219 -2.42 -16.78 -9.97
C THR A 219 -2.47 -15.93 -11.24
N LEU A 220 -1.35 -15.32 -11.60
CA LEU A 220 -1.24 -14.42 -12.75
C LEU A 220 -1.54 -15.13 -14.07
N ASP A 221 -0.89 -16.24 -14.34
CA ASP A 221 -1.02 -16.95 -15.60
C ASP A 221 -2.47 -17.40 -15.84
N ARG A 222 -3.10 -17.96 -14.81
CA ARG A 222 -4.52 -18.34 -14.86
C ARG A 222 -5.45 -17.15 -14.98
N GLY A 223 -5.17 -16.06 -14.28
CA GLY A 223 -5.95 -14.81 -14.36
C GLY A 223 -5.89 -14.17 -15.74
N LEU A 224 -4.71 -14.18 -16.36
CA LEU A 224 -4.53 -13.70 -17.75
C LEU A 224 -5.33 -14.50 -18.75
N GLU A 225 -5.26 -15.85 -18.69
CA GLU A 225 -6.05 -16.72 -19.60
C GLU A 225 -7.55 -16.44 -19.49
N ILE A 226 -8.07 -16.30 -18.24
CA ILE A 226 -9.49 -16.06 -18.02
C ILE A 226 -9.89 -14.65 -18.48
N PHE A 227 -9.04 -13.67 -18.20
CA PHE A 227 -9.26 -12.31 -18.68
C PHE A 227 -9.36 -12.27 -20.23
N GLU A 228 -8.47 -12.97 -20.94
CA GLU A 228 -8.50 -13.07 -22.39
C GLU A 228 -9.82 -13.67 -22.91
N GLN A 229 -10.30 -14.74 -22.25
CA GLN A 229 -11.57 -15.36 -22.61
C GLN A 229 -12.74 -14.40 -22.39
N MET A 230 -12.77 -13.70 -21.27
CA MET A 230 -13.81 -12.73 -20.93
C MET A 230 -13.78 -11.51 -21.87
N ALA A 231 -12.60 -10.94 -22.10
CA ALA A 231 -12.42 -9.79 -22.98
C ALA A 231 -12.82 -10.10 -24.42
N SER A 232 -12.48 -11.30 -24.90
CA SER A 232 -12.87 -11.76 -26.26
C SER A 232 -14.38 -11.95 -26.40
N SER A 233 -15.07 -12.37 -25.34
CA SER A 233 -16.53 -12.54 -25.32
C SER A 233 -17.28 -11.21 -25.19
N SER A 234 -16.69 -10.24 -24.49
CA SER A 234 -17.31 -8.93 -24.20
C SER A 234 -17.35 -7.99 -25.42
N GLY A 235 -16.53 -8.24 -26.43
CA GLY A 235 -16.55 -7.49 -27.70
C GLY A 235 -17.85 -7.59 -28.50
N THR A 236 -18.77 -8.47 -28.09
CA THR A 236 -20.10 -8.65 -28.71
C THR A 236 -21.23 -7.93 -27.95
N SER A 237 -20.97 -7.34 -26.79
CA SER A 237 -21.98 -6.60 -26.02
C SER A 237 -22.04 -5.13 -26.47
N GLU A 238 -23.24 -4.55 -26.55
CA GLU A 238 -23.49 -3.16 -26.99
C GLU A 238 -22.76 -2.07 -26.18
N ARG A 239 -22.08 -2.43 -25.08
CA ARG A 239 -21.32 -1.53 -24.20
C ARG A 239 -19.80 -1.74 -24.19
N GLY A 240 -19.27 -2.73 -24.95
CA GLY A 240 -17.84 -2.95 -25.14
C GLY A 240 -17.01 -2.91 -23.86
N GLY A 241 -17.25 -3.84 -22.88
CA GLY A 241 -16.49 -3.81 -21.64
C GLY A 241 -16.69 -5.04 -20.78
N LEU A 242 -15.90 -5.14 -19.70
CA LEU A 242 -15.97 -6.22 -18.73
C LEU A 242 -17.06 -5.91 -17.69
N SER A 243 -17.94 -6.88 -17.41
CA SER A 243 -19.00 -6.71 -16.41
C SER A 243 -18.43 -6.67 -14.99
N GLY A 244 -19.16 -6.07 -14.04
CA GLY A 244 -18.81 -6.10 -12.62
C GLY A 244 -18.74 -7.53 -12.06
N GLU A 245 -19.56 -8.45 -12.57
CA GLU A 245 -19.53 -9.87 -12.20
C GLU A 245 -18.26 -10.57 -12.69
N ASP A 246 -17.81 -10.30 -13.90
CA ASP A 246 -16.57 -10.85 -14.45
C ASP A 246 -15.35 -10.32 -13.70
N ALA A 247 -15.31 -9.01 -13.43
CA ALA A 247 -14.26 -8.38 -12.65
C ALA A 247 -14.21 -8.93 -11.21
N PHE A 248 -15.39 -9.12 -10.59
CA PHE A 248 -15.50 -9.72 -9.26
C PHE A 248 -15.08 -11.19 -9.26
N LYS A 249 -15.41 -11.95 -10.27
CA LYS A 249 -14.99 -13.35 -10.40
C LYS A 249 -13.48 -13.49 -10.58
N LEU A 250 -12.86 -12.60 -11.37
CA LEU A 250 -11.41 -12.52 -11.50
C LEU A 250 -10.75 -12.23 -10.14
N TYR A 251 -11.31 -11.32 -9.37
CA TYR A 251 -10.79 -10.94 -8.05
C TYR A 251 -11.02 -12.03 -6.99
N ASP A 252 -12.27 -12.46 -6.80
CA ASP A 252 -12.67 -13.33 -5.69
C ASP A 252 -12.25 -14.78 -5.89
N THR A 253 -12.44 -15.31 -7.10
CA THR A 253 -12.19 -16.72 -7.41
C THR A 253 -10.73 -16.98 -7.83
N TYR A 254 -10.15 -16.06 -8.57
CA TYR A 254 -8.83 -16.26 -9.15
C TYR A 254 -7.73 -15.39 -8.52
N GLY A 255 -8.07 -14.54 -7.54
CA GLY A 255 -7.10 -13.66 -6.86
C GLY A 255 -6.47 -12.61 -7.77
N PHE A 256 -7.09 -12.33 -8.93
CA PHE A 256 -6.57 -11.38 -9.91
C PHE A 256 -7.01 -9.97 -9.53
N PRO A 257 -6.08 -9.03 -9.27
CA PRO A 257 -6.42 -7.72 -8.75
C PRO A 257 -7.27 -6.89 -9.71
N VAL A 258 -8.29 -6.23 -9.19
CA VAL A 258 -9.23 -5.41 -10.00
C VAL A 258 -8.53 -4.24 -10.70
N ASP A 259 -7.52 -3.65 -10.08
CA ASP A 259 -6.74 -2.58 -10.67
C ASP A 259 -5.89 -3.07 -11.86
N LEU A 260 -5.44 -4.31 -11.82
CA LEU A 260 -4.79 -4.94 -12.97
C LEU A 260 -5.81 -5.26 -14.07
N THR A 261 -7.00 -5.73 -13.70
CA THR A 261 -8.12 -5.92 -14.64
C THR A 261 -8.46 -4.61 -15.35
N ARG A 262 -8.56 -3.51 -14.59
CA ARG A 262 -8.82 -2.15 -15.14
C ARG A 262 -7.72 -1.74 -16.11
N LEU A 263 -6.46 -1.81 -15.70
CA LEU A 263 -5.33 -1.46 -16.53
C LEU A 263 -5.34 -2.21 -17.87
N MET A 264 -5.61 -3.52 -17.84
CA MET A 264 -5.65 -4.36 -19.04
C MET A 264 -6.86 -4.04 -19.93
N CYS A 265 -7.98 -3.63 -19.36
CA CYS A 265 -9.13 -3.13 -20.12
C CYS A 265 -8.80 -1.80 -20.78
N ASP A 266 -8.21 -0.86 -20.06
CA ASP A 266 -7.81 0.46 -20.59
C ASP A 266 -6.83 0.32 -21.76
N GLU A 267 -5.83 -0.56 -21.68
CA GLU A 267 -4.88 -0.86 -22.76
C GLU A 267 -5.54 -1.38 -24.03
N ARG A 268 -6.75 -1.93 -23.93
CA ARG A 268 -7.55 -2.48 -25.05
C ARG A 268 -8.72 -1.59 -25.45
N GLY A 269 -8.87 -0.43 -24.83
CA GLY A 269 -10.01 0.44 -25.05
C GLY A 269 -11.33 -0.15 -24.58
N LEU A 270 -11.30 -1.06 -23.59
CA LEU A 270 -12.47 -1.65 -22.95
C LEU A 270 -12.75 -0.93 -21.62
N ASN A 271 -14.03 -0.86 -21.24
CA ASN A 271 -14.46 -0.34 -19.94
C ASN A 271 -14.64 -1.47 -18.92
N VAL A 272 -14.52 -1.15 -17.63
CA VAL A 272 -14.89 -2.05 -16.52
C VAL A 272 -16.08 -1.45 -15.79
N ASP A 273 -17.10 -2.28 -15.50
CA ASP A 273 -18.21 -1.89 -14.63
C ASP A 273 -17.76 -1.89 -13.15
N GLU A 274 -17.13 -0.79 -12.74
CA GLU A 274 -16.65 -0.60 -11.38
C GLU A 274 -17.78 -0.57 -10.36
N THR A 275 -18.91 0.03 -10.72
CA THR A 275 -20.08 0.12 -9.83
C THR A 275 -20.65 -1.26 -9.51
N GLY A 276 -20.75 -2.12 -10.51
CA GLY A 276 -21.15 -3.51 -10.34
C GLY A 276 -20.14 -4.31 -9.50
N PHE A 277 -18.87 -4.10 -9.73
CA PHE A 277 -17.79 -4.72 -8.92
C PHE A 277 -17.88 -4.30 -7.44
N GLU A 278 -17.98 -3.00 -7.16
CA GLU A 278 -18.05 -2.47 -5.78
C GLU A 278 -19.25 -2.99 -5.02
N LYS A 279 -20.41 -3.10 -5.70
CA LYS A 279 -21.61 -3.67 -5.12
C LYS A 279 -21.41 -5.13 -4.70
N LEU A 280 -20.83 -5.95 -5.56
CA LEU A 280 -20.52 -7.35 -5.25
C LEU A 280 -19.49 -7.49 -4.11
N MET A 281 -18.51 -6.60 -4.06
CA MET A 281 -17.55 -6.53 -2.96
C MET A 281 -18.22 -6.21 -1.62
N GLU A 282 -19.17 -5.26 -1.60
CA GLU A 282 -19.89 -4.93 -0.37
C GLU A 282 -20.85 -6.07 0.05
N GLU A 283 -21.49 -6.74 -0.90
CA GLU A 283 -22.29 -7.95 -0.63
C GLU A 283 -21.42 -9.09 -0.04
N GLN A 284 -20.18 -9.26 -0.55
CA GLN A 284 -19.23 -10.23 0.01
C GLN A 284 -18.81 -9.85 1.43
N ARG A 285 -18.47 -8.58 1.67
CA ARG A 285 -18.11 -8.08 3.01
C ARG A 285 -19.26 -8.25 4.00
N THR A 286 -20.49 -7.98 3.56
CA THR A 286 -21.69 -8.15 4.39
C THR A 286 -21.89 -9.61 4.74
N ARG A 287 -21.80 -10.52 3.76
CA ARG A 287 -21.87 -11.97 4.00
C ARG A 287 -20.78 -12.47 4.94
N ALA A 288 -19.55 -11.97 4.79
CA ALA A 288 -18.44 -12.30 5.68
C ALA A 288 -18.67 -11.79 7.11
N ARG A 289 -19.21 -10.56 7.26
CA ARG A 289 -19.60 -10.00 8.58
C ARG A 289 -20.74 -10.77 9.21
N GLU A 290 -21.74 -11.18 8.43
CA GLU A 290 -22.86 -11.99 8.90
C GLU A 290 -22.42 -13.39 9.30
N ALA A 291 -21.54 -14.03 8.52
CA ALA A 291 -20.93 -15.31 8.86
C ALA A 291 -20.05 -15.20 10.12
N GLY A 292 -19.32 -14.09 10.29
CA GLY A 292 -18.58 -13.79 11.51
C GLY A 292 -19.49 -13.58 12.72
N LYS A 293 -20.61 -12.86 12.55
CA LYS A 293 -21.64 -12.73 13.60
C LYS A 293 -22.30 -14.06 13.93
N PHE A 294 -22.59 -14.89 12.92
CA PHE A 294 -23.14 -16.22 13.12
C PHE A 294 -22.19 -17.15 13.88
N LYS A 295 -20.86 -17.01 13.65
CA LYS A 295 -19.84 -17.73 14.42
C LYS A 295 -19.78 -17.23 15.88
N MET A 296 -19.96 -15.92 16.11
CA MET A 296 -20.07 -15.32 17.45
C MET A 296 -21.35 -15.75 18.21
N THR A 297 -22.45 -16.02 17.50
CA THR A 297 -23.70 -16.49 18.10
C THR A 297 -23.71 -18.00 18.39
N LEU A 298 -22.72 -18.77 17.90
CA LEU A 298 -22.53 -20.17 18.24
C LEU A 298 -21.66 -20.39 19.48
N ASP A 299 -20.91 -19.38 19.93
CA ASP A 299 -20.24 -19.39 21.22
C ASP A 299 -21.24 -18.97 22.29
N ASP A 300 -21.51 -19.80 23.28
CA ASP A 300 -22.34 -19.50 24.48
C ASP A 300 -21.61 -18.46 25.33
N TRP A 301 -21.79 -17.17 24.98
CA TRP A 301 -21.23 -16.08 25.76
C TRP A 301 -22.02 -15.85 27.04
N THR A 302 -21.31 -15.83 28.15
CA THR A 302 -21.86 -15.34 29.40
C THR A 302 -21.51 -13.86 29.54
N GLU A 303 -22.50 -12.99 29.46
CA GLU A 303 -22.34 -11.54 29.60
C GLU A 303 -22.44 -11.12 31.09
N PHE A 304 -21.49 -10.29 31.53
CA PHE A 304 -21.51 -9.63 32.83
C PHE A 304 -21.90 -8.16 32.73
N LYS A 305 -21.46 -7.51 31.63
CA LYS A 305 -21.69 -6.08 31.39
C LYS A 305 -21.73 -5.83 29.89
N GLU A 306 -22.63 -4.99 29.42
CA GLU A 306 -22.61 -4.50 28.04
C GLU A 306 -21.46 -3.51 27.86
N GLY A 307 -20.77 -3.57 26.72
CA GLY A 307 -19.70 -2.64 26.39
C GLY A 307 -18.81 -3.16 25.25
N GLU A 308 -17.94 -2.26 24.77
CA GLU A 308 -16.90 -2.53 23.79
C GLU A 308 -15.52 -2.43 24.48
N SER A 309 -14.53 -3.07 23.90
CA SER A 309 -13.16 -3.06 24.42
C SER A 309 -12.41 -1.81 23.98
N GLU A 310 -11.82 -1.08 24.94
CA GLU A 310 -10.87 0.00 24.69
C GLU A 310 -9.43 -0.52 24.74
N PHE A 311 -8.64 -0.23 23.69
CA PHE A 311 -7.22 -0.58 23.67
C PHE A 311 -6.37 0.52 24.29
N VAL A 312 -5.67 0.21 25.39
CA VAL A 312 -4.81 1.14 26.14
C VAL A 312 -3.31 0.81 26.02
N GLY A 313 -2.96 -0.21 25.26
CA GLY A 313 -1.60 -0.79 25.18
C GLY A 313 -0.57 0.05 24.43
N TYR A 314 -0.91 1.26 23.93
CA TYR A 314 0.09 2.19 23.38
C TYR A 314 1.02 2.77 24.45
N PHE A 315 0.55 2.89 25.67
CA PHE A 315 1.25 3.60 26.76
C PHE A 315 1.57 2.71 27.96
N GLN A 316 0.98 1.53 28.04
CA GLN A 316 1.13 0.65 29.21
C GLN A 316 1.07 -0.82 28.86
N PHE A 317 1.85 -1.65 29.58
CA PHE A 317 1.87 -3.11 29.45
C PHE A 317 0.97 -3.82 30.46
N GLU A 318 0.42 -3.08 31.40
CA GLU A 318 -0.48 -3.58 32.45
C GLU A 318 -1.70 -2.67 32.54
N ALA A 319 -2.87 -3.25 32.80
CA ALA A 319 -4.10 -2.52 33.10
C ALA A 319 -4.97 -3.28 34.08
N GLU A 320 -5.63 -2.53 34.96
CA GLU A 320 -6.78 -3.04 35.74
C GLU A 320 -8.03 -2.80 34.90
N SER A 321 -8.87 -3.82 34.70
CA SER A 321 -10.05 -3.76 33.86
C SER A 321 -11.20 -4.56 34.51
N GLU A 322 -12.36 -4.55 33.87
CA GLU A 322 -13.51 -5.40 34.19
C GLU A 322 -13.76 -6.40 33.03
N ILE A 323 -14.20 -7.60 33.39
CA ILE A 323 -14.62 -8.61 32.40
C ILE A 323 -16.02 -8.23 31.90
N LEU A 324 -16.14 -7.95 30.62
CA LEU A 324 -17.44 -7.69 29.98
C LEU A 324 -18.19 -8.99 29.73
N ARG A 325 -17.53 -9.97 29.15
CA ARG A 325 -18.10 -11.30 28.82
C ARG A 325 -17.01 -12.34 28.65
N TYR A 326 -17.40 -13.60 28.75
CA TYR A 326 -16.52 -14.73 28.48
C TYR A 326 -17.30 -15.88 27.81
N SER A 327 -16.57 -16.75 27.14
CA SER A 327 -17.05 -18.02 26.59
C SER A 327 -16.05 -19.12 26.88
N SER A 328 -16.53 -20.35 26.98
CA SER A 328 -15.69 -21.53 27.18
C SER A 328 -15.66 -22.39 25.90
N SER A 329 -14.47 -22.69 25.41
CA SER A 329 -14.28 -23.62 24.29
C SER A 329 -14.06 -25.06 24.76
N GLY A 330 -14.18 -25.32 26.07
CA GLY A 330 -13.84 -26.61 26.69
C GLY A 330 -12.34 -26.78 26.95
N ASN A 331 -11.93 -27.85 27.66
CA ASN A 331 -10.52 -28.19 27.90
C ASN A 331 -9.67 -27.05 28.52
N ASP A 332 -10.22 -26.31 29.50
CA ASP A 332 -9.56 -25.17 30.16
C ASP A 332 -9.20 -24.02 29.20
N GLU A 333 -9.90 -23.91 28.08
CA GLU A 333 -9.78 -22.83 27.11
C GLU A 333 -10.95 -21.83 27.23
N TRP A 334 -10.59 -20.55 27.35
CA TRP A 334 -11.51 -19.45 27.57
C TRP A 334 -11.30 -18.33 26.55
N GLN A 335 -12.38 -17.71 26.17
CA GLN A 335 -12.40 -16.46 25.43
C GLN A 335 -12.89 -15.39 26.40
N ILE A 336 -12.10 -14.34 26.63
CA ILE A 336 -12.42 -13.29 27.61
C ILE A 336 -12.36 -11.93 26.91
N VAL A 337 -13.40 -11.11 27.12
CA VAL A 337 -13.49 -9.73 26.64
C VAL A 337 -13.43 -8.79 27.83
N LEU A 338 -12.52 -7.80 27.76
CA LEU A 338 -12.30 -6.80 28.80
C LEU A 338 -12.81 -5.42 28.37
N GLU A 339 -13.20 -4.58 29.33
CA GLU A 339 -13.59 -3.19 29.08
C GLU A 339 -12.38 -2.36 28.59
N GLN A 340 -11.21 -2.52 29.24
CA GLN A 340 -9.94 -1.95 28.79
C GLN A 340 -8.88 -3.05 28.70
N THR A 341 -8.05 -3.01 27.67
CA THR A 341 -6.99 -4.01 27.50
C THR A 341 -5.68 -3.41 27.01
N PRO A 342 -4.54 -3.80 27.62
CA PRO A 342 -3.22 -3.46 27.11
C PRO A 342 -2.77 -4.40 25.98
N PHE A 343 -3.52 -5.48 25.71
CA PHE A 343 -3.15 -6.48 24.71
C PHE A 343 -3.45 -6.01 23.29
N TYR A 344 -2.44 -6.00 22.44
CA TYR A 344 -2.58 -5.75 21.01
C TYR A 344 -3.18 -6.98 20.32
N ALA A 345 -4.30 -6.77 19.64
CA ALA A 345 -4.89 -7.79 18.79
C ALA A 345 -4.16 -7.85 17.44
N GLU A 346 -3.96 -9.06 16.91
CA GLU A 346 -3.31 -9.27 15.61
C GLU A 346 -3.91 -8.34 14.54
N SER A 347 -3.07 -7.49 13.99
CA SER A 347 -3.46 -6.51 12.98
C SER A 347 -2.24 -5.96 12.24
N GLY A 348 -2.39 -5.63 10.95
CA GLY A 348 -1.36 -4.94 10.17
C GLY A 348 -0.04 -5.70 10.02
N GLY A 349 -0.05 -7.03 10.18
CA GLY A 349 1.15 -7.87 10.10
C GLY A 349 1.92 -8.00 11.41
N GLN A 350 1.52 -7.30 12.48
CA GLN A 350 2.05 -7.51 13.82
C GLN A 350 1.27 -8.65 14.49
N VAL A 351 1.99 -9.62 15.03
CA VAL A 351 1.40 -10.73 15.81
C VAL A 351 0.73 -10.23 17.09
N ALA A 352 -0.29 -10.97 17.55
CA ALA A 352 -0.98 -10.70 18.80
C ALA A 352 -0.04 -10.77 20.01
N ASP A 353 -0.36 -10.00 21.03
CA ASP A 353 0.34 -10.09 22.30
C ASP A 353 0.04 -11.37 23.04
N GLN A 354 1.01 -11.76 23.85
CA GLN A 354 0.87 -12.81 24.85
C GLN A 354 1.07 -12.25 26.25
N GLY A 355 0.57 -12.97 27.25
CA GLY A 355 0.71 -12.54 28.65
C GLY A 355 -0.26 -13.26 29.56
N SER A 356 -0.74 -12.58 30.60
CA SER A 356 -1.64 -13.19 31.60
C SER A 356 -2.76 -12.26 32.05
N LEU A 357 -3.90 -12.87 32.36
CA LEU A 357 -5.00 -12.25 33.06
C LEU A 357 -5.08 -12.81 34.48
N MET A 358 -5.23 -11.98 35.49
CA MET A 358 -5.21 -12.38 36.91
C MET A 358 -6.40 -11.78 37.66
N GLN A 359 -7.13 -12.62 38.39
CA GLN A 359 -8.29 -12.25 39.22
C GLN A 359 -8.33 -13.10 40.47
N ASP A 360 -8.28 -12.50 41.64
CA ASP A 360 -8.45 -13.18 42.98
C ASP A 360 -7.60 -14.43 43.15
N GLY A 361 -6.33 -14.38 42.70
CA GLY A 361 -5.38 -15.51 42.76
C GLY A 361 -5.53 -16.54 41.65
N LYS A 362 -6.52 -16.40 40.76
CA LYS A 362 -6.68 -17.16 39.52
C LYS A 362 -5.86 -16.54 38.40
N THR A 363 -5.35 -17.35 37.48
CA THR A 363 -4.54 -16.88 36.33
C THR A 363 -4.93 -17.60 35.08
N TRP A 364 -5.12 -16.82 33.99
CA TRP A 364 -5.32 -17.32 32.63
C TRP A 364 -4.15 -16.83 31.78
N GLN A 365 -3.52 -17.77 31.05
CA GLN A 365 -2.45 -17.46 30.11
C GLN A 365 -3.04 -17.07 28.77
N VAL A 366 -2.79 -15.83 28.31
CA VAL A 366 -3.21 -15.33 27.02
C VAL A 366 -2.24 -15.83 25.96
N SER A 367 -2.74 -16.62 25.01
CA SER A 367 -1.95 -17.17 23.91
C SER A 367 -2.15 -16.42 22.61
N ASP A 368 -3.31 -15.79 22.41
CA ASP A 368 -3.68 -15.05 21.20
C ASP A 368 -4.70 -13.96 21.54
N VAL A 369 -4.75 -12.90 20.74
CA VAL A 369 -5.70 -11.79 20.88
C VAL A 369 -6.19 -11.35 19.51
N GLN A 370 -7.51 -11.30 19.32
CA GLN A 370 -8.11 -10.97 18.03
C GLN A 370 -9.23 -9.93 18.14
N LYS A 371 -9.41 -9.14 17.09
CA LYS A 371 -10.56 -8.24 16.97
C LYS A 371 -11.74 -8.98 16.37
N GLN A 372 -12.87 -8.98 17.08
CA GLN A 372 -14.12 -9.55 16.61
C GLN A 372 -15.28 -8.60 16.89
N GLY A 373 -15.94 -8.10 15.84
CA GLY A 373 -17.16 -7.31 15.95
C GLY A 373 -17.07 -6.06 16.83
N GLY A 374 -15.93 -5.35 16.86
CA GLY A 374 -15.69 -4.17 17.69
C GLY A 374 -15.10 -4.48 19.07
N SER A 375 -15.02 -5.75 19.47
CA SER A 375 -14.41 -6.18 20.72
C SER A 375 -13.04 -6.81 20.53
N ILE A 376 -12.21 -6.76 21.57
CA ILE A 376 -10.91 -7.44 21.64
C ILE A 376 -11.09 -8.71 22.47
N VAL A 377 -10.94 -9.86 21.83
CA VAL A 377 -11.11 -11.18 22.43
C VAL A 377 -9.77 -11.78 22.76
N HIS A 378 -9.58 -12.12 24.05
CA HIS A 378 -8.37 -12.78 24.56
C HIS A 378 -8.61 -14.29 24.61
N TYR A 379 -7.82 -15.06 23.87
CA TYR A 379 -7.82 -16.52 23.91
C TYR A 379 -6.88 -17.00 24.99
N CYS A 380 -7.46 -17.62 26.01
CA CYS A 380 -6.76 -17.88 27.28
C CYS A 380 -6.81 -19.37 27.65
N LYS A 381 -5.79 -19.84 28.36
CA LYS A 381 -5.78 -21.14 29.05
C LYS A 381 -5.71 -20.94 30.54
N GLY A 382 -6.63 -21.62 31.29
CA GLY A 382 -6.67 -21.58 32.73
C GLY A 382 -7.75 -22.50 33.30
N THR A 383 -7.52 -23.09 34.45
CA THR A 383 -8.41 -24.09 35.04
C THR A 383 -9.67 -23.49 35.65
N ASP A 384 -9.63 -22.20 35.98
CA ASP A 384 -10.68 -21.54 36.72
C ASP A 384 -11.65 -20.81 35.79
N LYS A 385 -12.95 -20.84 36.14
CA LYS A 385 -13.97 -20.07 35.44
C LYS A 385 -13.81 -18.57 35.77
N PRO A 386 -13.87 -17.66 34.75
CA PRO A 386 -13.92 -16.24 34.98
C PRO A 386 -15.16 -15.80 35.79
N GLU A 387 -14.99 -14.84 36.70
CA GLU A 387 -16.06 -14.29 37.52
C GLU A 387 -16.25 -12.79 37.26
N PRO A 388 -17.46 -12.21 37.54
CA PRO A 388 -17.66 -10.77 37.39
C PRO A 388 -16.71 -9.99 38.30
N GLY A 389 -16.15 -8.89 37.83
CA GLY A 389 -15.34 -7.99 38.62
C GLY A 389 -14.03 -7.58 38.01
N LYS A 390 -13.16 -7.02 38.82
CA LYS A 390 -11.87 -6.50 38.40
C LYS A 390 -10.90 -7.62 38.05
N ILE A 391 -10.15 -7.42 36.99
CA ILE A 391 -9.11 -8.32 36.52
C ILE A 391 -7.87 -7.50 36.17
N LYS A 392 -6.69 -7.99 36.49
CA LYS A 392 -5.43 -7.39 36.05
C LYS A 392 -4.96 -8.07 34.78
N ALA A 393 -4.75 -7.30 33.74
CA ALA A 393 -4.23 -7.71 32.45
C ALA A 393 -2.76 -7.32 32.33
N VAL A 394 -1.86 -8.27 32.03
CA VAL A 394 -0.41 -8.06 31.98
C VAL A 394 0.14 -8.66 30.68
N VAL A 395 0.71 -7.82 29.84
CA VAL A 395 1.37 -8.20 28.58
C VAL A 395 2.80 -8.65 28.86
N ASP A 396 3.27 -9.68 28.15
CA ASP A 396 4.68 -10.04 28.12
C ASP A 396 5.47 -8.96 27.37
N ALA A 397 6.03 -8.02 28.13
CA ALA A 397 6.77 -6.88 27.62
C ALA A 397 7.97 -7.31 26.75
N SER A 398 8.61 -8.45 27.04
CA SER A 398 9.77 -8.93 26.30
C SER A 398 9.37 -9.38 24.89
N LYS A 399 8.26 -10.10 24.77
CA LYS A 399 7.71 -10.54 23.49
C LYS A 399 7.16 -9.37 22.68
N ARG A 400 6.45 -8.43 23.32
CA ARG A 400 5.95 -7.22 22.66
C ARG A 400 7.11 -6.42 22.05
N LEU A 401 8.18 -6.18 22.82
CA LEU A 401 9.34 -5.42 22.34
C LEU A 401 10.07 -6.15 21.19
N GLN A 402 10.09 -7.47 21.19
CA GLN A 402 10.62 -8.24 20.05
C GLN A 402 9.73 -8.09 18.81
N ALA A 403 8.41 -8.11 18.96
CA ALA A 403 7.47 -7.94 17.85
C ALA A 403 7.48 -6.52 17.26
N THR A 404 7.67 -5.49 18.08
CA THR A 404 7.72 -4.08 17.64
C THR A 404 9.08 -3.66 17.09
N ASN A 405 10.16 -4.41 17.37
CA ASN A 405 11.52 -4.13 16.89
C ASN A 405 11.91 -4.96 15.65
N ASN A 406 11.02 -5.81 15.16
CA ASN A 406 11.13 -6.56 13.90
C ASN A 406 10.27 -5.93 12.82
#